data_ac79caa4d6768b27ac0cd586a3b6229f
#
_entry.id   ac79caa4d6768b27ac0cd586a3b6229f
#
_cell.length_a   1.000
_cell.length_b   1.000
_cell.length_c   1.000
_cell.angle_alpha   90.00
_cell.angle_beta   90.00
_cell.angle_gamma   90.00
#
_symmetry.space_group_name_H-M   'P 1'
#
loop_
_entity.id
_entity.type
_entity.pdbx_description
1 polymer ?
#
loop_
_entity_poly.entity_id
_entity_poly.type
_entity_poly.pdbx_seq_one_letter_code
_entity_poly.pdbx_strand_id
1 'polypeptide(L)'
;MAKEKAPLPAAAPANDRKKAIDTAMAQIEKMYGKGSIMRFGDRAEMNVDYIPTGSLALDVALGIGGLPKGRIIEIYGPESSGKTTLALHVVAEAQKRGGEEHALDPTYARALGVKVEDLLISQPDTGEQALEITEALVRSGAIDVIVVDSVAALVPRAEIEGEMG
;
A
#
# COMPACT_ATOMS: atom_id res chain seq x y z
N MET A 1 -56.13 -6.33 -6.93
CA MET A 1 -55.74 -5.13 -7.71
C MET A 1 -54.23 -5.11 -7.88
N ALA A 2 -53.74 -5.50 -9.03
CA ALA A 2 -52.31 -5.51 -9.35
C ALA A 2 -51.88 -4.09 -9.73
N LYS A 3 -50.89 -3.53 -9.03
CA LYS A 3 -50.26 -2.25 -9.40
C LYS A 3 -49.42 -2.46 -10.66
N GLU A 4 -49.88 -1.87 -11.72
CA GLU A 4 -49.16 -1.75 -12.99
C GLU A 4 -47.82 -1.00 -12.77
N LYS A 5 -46.68 -1.66 -13.04
CA LYS A 5 -45.35 -1.03 -13.00
C LYS A 5 -45.26 -0.06 -14.15
N ALA A 6 -45.06 1.20 -13.85
CA ALA A 6 -44.73 2.23 -14.84
C ALA A 6 -43.52 1.81 -15.67
N PRO A 7 -43.50 2.04 -17.00
CA PRO A 7 -42.37 1.69 -17.86
C PRO A 7 -41.15 2.54 -17.47
N LEU A 8 -39.99 1.89 -17.38
CA LEU A 8 -38.69 2.54 -17.18
C LEU A 8 -38.45 3.55 -18.34
N PRO A 9 -37.96 4.75 -18.06
CA PRO A 9 -37.69 5.75 -19.10
C PRO A 9 -36.70 5.19 -20.11
N ALA A 10 -37.01 5.37 -21.40
CA ALA A 10 -36.15 4.95 -22.51
C ALA A 10 -34.73 5.51 -22.36
N ALA A 11 -33.72 4.66 -22.55
CA ALA A 11 -32.34 5.03 -22.43
C ALA A 11 -31.97 6.14 -23.42
N ALA A 12 -31.50 7.29 -22.92
CA ALA A 12 -31.01 8.39 -23.74
C ALA A 12 -30.00 7.95 -24.78
N PRO A 13 -29.93 8.57 -25.99
CA PRO A 13 -28.97 8.24 -27.04
C PRO A 13 -27.53 8.22 -26.49
N ALA A 14 -26.69 7.31 -26.98
CA ALA A 14 -25.33 7.10 -26.48
C ALA A 14 -24.48 8.39 -26.47
N ASN A 15 -24.74 9.30 -27.39
CA ASN A 15 -24.04 10.59 -27.50
C ASN A 15 -24.42 11.58 -26.37
N ASP A 16 -25.67 11.56 -25.94
CA ASP A 16 -26.12 12.42 -24.83
C ASP A 16 -25.66 11.90 -23.49
N ARG A 17 -25.55 10.59 -23.32
CA ARG A 17 -24.94 9.98 -22.13
C ARG A 17 -23.46 10.33 -22.00
N LYS A 18 -22.71 10.30 -23.11
CA LYS A 18 -21.29 10.68 -23.12
C LYS A 18 -21.10 12.13 -22.68
N LYS A 19 -21.87 13.07 -23.25
CA LYS A 19 -21.84 14.48 -22.88
C LYS A 19 -22.21 14.71 -21.41
N ALA A 20 -23.23 14.01 -20.90
CA ALA A 20 -23.63 14.11 -19.51
C ALA A 20 -22.52 13.63 -18.55
N ILE A 21 -21.81 12.53 -18.89
CA ILE A 21 -20.67 12.03 -18.12
C ILE A 21 -19.52 13.05 -18.17
N ASP A 22 -19.17 13.59 -19.34
CA ASP A 22 -18.10 14.57 -19.47
C ASP A 22 -18.39 15.85 -18.64
N THR A 23 -19.66 16.30 -18.64
CA THR A 23 -20.09 17.43 -17.83
C THR A 23 -19.99 17.14 -16.33
N ALA A 24 -20.41 15.94 -15.88
CA ALA A 24 -20.30 15.52 -14.49
C ALA A 24 -18.84 15.40 -14.04
N MET A 25 -17.97 14.85 -14.88
CA MET A 25 -16.53 14.76 -14.62
C MET A 25 -15.92 16.16 -14.44
N ALA A 26 -16.22 17.10 -15.34
CA ALA A 26 -15.74 18.47 -15.24
C ALA A 26 -16.22 19.19 -13.96
N GLN A 27 -17.43 18.92 -13.50
CA GLN A 27 -17.94 19.45 -12.23
C GLN A 27 -17.21 18.85 -11.03
N ILE A 28 -16.96 17.55 -11.04
CA ILE A 28 -16.23 16.88 -9.97
C ILE A 28 -14.79 17.41 -9.88
N GLU A 29 -14.10 17.55 -11.01
CA GLU A 29 -12.75 18.13 -11.05
C GLU A 29 -12.71 19.58 -10.57
N LYS A 30 -13.76 20.35 -10.85
CA LYS A 30 -13.87 21.74 -10.35
C LYS A 30 -14.07 21.79 -8.83
N MET A 31 -14.79 20.84 -8.24
CA MET A 31 -15.07 20.81 -6.80
C MET A 31 -13.92 20.19 -5.99
N TYR A 32 -13.28 19.15 -6.51
CA TYR A 32 -12.33 18.34 -5.76
C TYR A 32 -10.89 18.37 -6.31
N GLY A 33 -10.66 19.12 -7.40
CA GLY A 33 -9.35 19.24 -8.04
C GLY A 33 -9.14 18.29 -9.23
N LYS A 34 -8.15 18.62 -10.07
CA LYS A 34 -7.77 17.78 -11.23
C LYS A 34 -7.34 16.38 -10.76
N GLY A 35 -7.81 15.35 -11.45
CA GLY A 35 -7.48 13.96 -11.14
C GLY A 35 -8.34 13.32 -10.06
N SER A 36 -9.33 14.04 -9.48
CA SER A 36 -10.31 13.48 -8.53
C SER A 36 -11.22 12.42 -9.16
N ILE A 37 -11.39 12.49 -10.48
CA ILE A 37 -12.08 11.49 -11.29
C ILE A 37 -11.37 11.34 -12.62
N MET A 38 -11.26 10.10 -13.12
CA MET A 38 -10.70 9.82 -14.45
C MET A 38 -11.38 8.60 -15.07
N ARG A 39 -11.35 8.50 -16.39
CA ARG A 39 -11.78 7.28 -17.07
C ARG A 39 -10.66 6.25 -17.01
N PHE A 40 -11.00 5.01 -16.74
CA PHE A 40 -10.01 3.92 -16.64
C PHE A 40 -9.19 3.72 -17.95
N GLY A 41 -9.73 4.16 -19.11
CA GLY A 41 -9.05 4.12 -20.40
C GLY A 41 -8.18 5.33 -20.74
N ASP A 42 -8.37 6.46 -20.02
CA ASP A 42 -7.61 7.70 -20.24
C ASP A 42 -6.31 7.73 -19.39
N ARG A 43 -5.81 6.56 -18.98
CA ARG A 43 -4.53 6.47 -18.29
C ARG A 43 -3.43 7.03 -19.21
N ALA A 44 -3.09 8.30 -19.02
CA ALA A 44 -1.71 8.70 -19.13
C ALA A 44 -0.92 7.70 -18.29
N GLU A 45 0.17 7.17 -18.83
CA GLU A 45 1.06 6.25 -18.11
C GLU A 45 1.22 6.76 -16.69
N MET A 46 0.54 6.14 -15.73
CA MET A 46 0.75 6.44 -14.32
C MET A 46 2.13 5.89 -14.03
N ASN A 47 3.11 6.75 -14.11
CA ASN A 47 4.47 6.46 -13.71
C ASN A 47 4.43 6.32 -12.18
N VAL A 48 4.11 5.11 -11.71
CA VAL A 48 4.05 4.79 -10.28
C VAL A 48 5.48 4.48 -9.87
N ASP A 49 6.03 5.32 -8.99
CA ASP A 49 7.30 5.02 -8.36
C ASP A 49 7.21 3.70 -7.61
N TYR A 50 8.22 2.87 -7.76
CA TYR A 50 8.27 1.52 -7.20
C TYR A 50 9.64 1.18 -6.63
N ILE A 51 9.66 0.19 -5.75
CA ILE A 51 10.88 -0.44 -5.23
C ILE A 51 10.89 -1.88 -5.76
N PRO A 52 11.96 -2.33 -6.44
CA PRO A 52 12.08 -3.71 -6.87
C PRO A 52 12.02 -4.67 -5.70
N THR A 53 11.54 -5.88 -5.95
CA THR A 53 11.49 -6.93 -4.92
C THR A 53 12.81 -7.70 -4.79
N GLY A 54 13.76 -7.46 -5.69
CA GLY A 54 14.98 -8.28 -5.83
C GLY A 54 14.76 -9.56 -6.63
N SER A 55 13.53 -9.86 -7.02
CA SER A 55 13.17 -11.01 -7.87
C SER A 55 12.62 -10.51 -9.20
N LEU A 56 13.39 -10.66 -10.28
CA LEU A 56 12.95 -10.24 -11.62
C LEU A 56 11.61 -10.87 -12.02
N ALA A 57 11.39 -12.15 -11.69
CA ALA A 57 10.15 -12.83 -12.03
C ALA A 57 8.94 -12.21 -11.30
N LEU A 58 9.10 -11.82 -10.03
CA LEU A 58 8.05 -11.17 -9.26
C LEU A 58 7.82 -9.74 -9.76
N ASP A 59 8.88 -9.00 -10.05
CA ASP A 59 8.80 -7.63 -10.56
C ASP A 59 8.05 -7.57 -11.90
N VAL A 60 8.30 -8.54 -12.79
CA VAL A 60 7.57 -8.68 -14.05
C VAL A 60 6.10 -9.06 -13.79
N ALA A 61 5.82 -9.97 -12.86
CA ALA A 61 4.47 -10.40 -12.52
C ALA A 61 3.63 -9.26 -11.90
N LEU A 62 4.24 -8.36 -11.14
CA LEU A 62 3.60 -7.16 -10.58
C LEU A 62 3.25 -6.11 -11.65
N GLY A 63 3.88 -6.18 -12.83
CA GLY A 63 3.56 -5.34 -13.98
C GLY A 63 4.10 -3.91 -13.94
N ILE A 64 4.53 -3.41 -12.77
CA ILE A 64 5.11 -2.08 -12.60
C ILE A 64 6.62 -2.11 -12.30
N GLY A 65 7.21 -3.31 -12.19
CA GLY A 65 8.63 -3.50 -11.93
C GLY A 65 9.03 -3.59 -10.46
N GLY A 66 8.05 -3.72 -9.55
CA GLY A 66 8.26 -3.84 -8.12
C GLY A 66 7.04 -3.47 -7.29
N LEU A 67 7.25 -3.16 -6.01
CA LEU A 67 6.21 -2.72 -5.09
C LEU A 67 5.99 -1.19 -5.22
N PRO A 68 4.73 -0.72 -5.35
CA PRO A 68 4.44 0.70 -5.52
C PRO A 68 4.77 1.50 -4.25
N LYS A 69 5.48 2.64 -4.40
CA LYS A 69 5.71 3.58 -3.29
C LYS A 69 4.40 4.24 -2.82
N GLY A 70 4.37 4.62 -1.54
CA GLY A 70 3.24 5.30 -0.93
C GLY A 70 1.97 4.45 -0.83
N ARG A 71 2.12 3.13 -0.71
CA ARG A 71 1.03 2.17 -0.54
C ARG A 71 1.29 1.24 0.63
N ILE A 72 0.21 0.80 1.27
CA ILE A 72 0.25 -0.30 2.24
C ILE A 72 0.19 -1.59 1.44
N ILE A 73 1.16 -2.48 1.68
CA ILE A 73 1.32 -3.75 0.97
C ILE A 73 1.28 -4.86 2.01
N GLU A 74 0.37 -5.80 1.83
CA GLU A 74 0.28 -6.98 2.67
C GLU A 74 0.95 -8.17 1.97
N ILE A 75 1.88 -8.83 2.67
CA ILE A 75 2.52 -10.08 2.24
C ILE A 75 2.04 -11.17 3.17
N TYR A 76 1.25 -12.10 2.68
CA TYR A 76 0.68 -13.19 3.47
C TYR A 76 0.98 -14.56 2.86
N GLY A 77 0.89 -15.59 3.69
CA GLY A 77 1.16 -16.96 3.30
C GLY A 77 1.53 -17.85 4.50
N PRO A 78 1.75 -19.16 4.31
CA PRO A 78 2.12 -20.09 5.36
C PRO A 78 3.42 -19.68 6.08
N GLU A 79 3.67 -20.26 7.23
CA GLU A 79 4.96 -20.15 7.90
C GLU A 79 6.09 -20.64 6.99
N SER A 80 7.28 -20.07 7.14
CA SER A 80 8.48 -20.42 6.36
C SER A 80 8.33 -20.25 4.83
N SER A 81 7.33 -19.49 4.35
CA SER A 81 7.11 -19.23 2.91
C SER A 81 8.00 -18.13 2.33
N GLY A 82 8.89 -17.51 3.13
CA GLY A 82 9.80 -16.47 2.68
C GLY A 82 9.24 -15.04 2.75
N LYS A 83 8.17 -14.78 3.52
CA LYS A 83 7.59 -13.43 3.67
C LYS A 83 8.61 -12.41 4.18
N THR A 84 9.25 -12.71 5.31
CA THR A 84 10.32 -11.88 5.90
C THR A 84 11.50 -11.72 4.94
N THR A 85 11.90 -12.81 4.25
CA THR A 85 12.95 -12.78 3.23
C THR A 85 12.62 -11.79 2.11
N LEU A 86 11.40 -11.83 1.59
CA LEU A 86 10.95 -10.91 0.54
C LEU A 86 10.95 -9.46 1.05
N ALA A 87 10.42 -9.22 2.26
CA ALA A 87 10.43 -7.89 2.85
C ALA A 87 11.85 -7.34 2.99
N LEU A 88 12.80 -8.14 3.48
CA LEU A 88 14.22 -7.73 3.60
C LEU A 88 14.90 -7.49 2.24
N HIS A 89 14.54 -8.23 1.20
CA HIS A 89 15.02 -7.92 -0.16
C HIS A 89 14.50 -6.58 -0.65
N VAL A 90 13.24 -6.25 -0.40
CA VAL A 90 12.68 -4.92 -0.75
C VAL A 90 13.43 -3.81 -0.01
N VAL A 91 13.72 -4.02 1.29
CA VAL A 91 14.56 -3.13 2.10
C VAL A 91 15.93 -2.93 1.45
N ALA A 92 16.64 -4.01 1.12
CA ALA A 92 17.94 -3.93 0.47
C ALA A 92 17.89 -3.18 -0.89
N GLU A 93 16.84 -3.38 -1.67
CA GLU A 93 16.66 -2.69 -2.97
C GLU A 93 16.35 -1.19 -2.78
N ALA A 94 15.59 -0.82 -1.75
CA ALA A 94 15.34 0.59 -1.43
C ALA A 94 16.61 1.29 -0.96
N GLN A 95 17.42 0.67 -0.08
CA GLN A 95 18.72 1.22 0.36
C GLN A 95 19.71 1.44 -0.80
N LYS A 96 19.72 0.57 -1.80
CA LYS A 96 20.51 0.77 -3.03
C LYS A 96 20.14 2.05 -3.78
N ARG A 97 18.92 2.54 -3.57
CA ARG A 97 18.37 3.77 -4.16
C ARG A 97 18.47 4.99 -3.24
N GLY A 98 19.11 4.86 -2.07
CA GLY A 98 19.32 5.93 -1.10
C GLY A 98 18.21 6.08 -0.07
N GLY A 99 17.40 5.03 0.16
CA GLY A 99 16.33 5.02 1.19
C GLY A 99 16.85 4.68 2.60
N GLU A 100 16.15 5.18 3.64
CA GLU A 100 16.34 4.81 5.05
C GLU A 100 15.21 3.90 5.54
N GLU A 101 15.51 2.90 6.44
CA GLU A 101 14.55 1.82 6.73
C GLU A 101 14.65 1.10 8.09
N HIS A 102 13.62 0.23 8.38
CA HIS A 102 13.48 -0.59 9.60
C HIS A 102 13.48 -2.10 9.30
N ALA A 103 14.29 -2.93 10.00
CA ALA A 103 14.26 -4.39 9.93
C ALA A 103 14.69 -5.11 11.23
N LEU A 104 14.27 -6.39 11.39
CA LEU A 104 14.19 -7.12 12.67
C LEU A 104 15.39 -8.02 13.04
N ASP A 105 16.15 -8.62 12.08
CA ASP A 105 17.31 -9.50 12.35
C ASP A 105 18.57 -9.01 11.65
N PRO A 106 19.53 -8.44 12.38
CA PRO A 106 20.73 -7.86 11.77
C PRO A 106 21.59 -8.85 11.01
N THR A 107 21.70 -10.11 11.46
CA THR A 107 22.58 -11.10 10.83
C THR A 107 21.99 -11.61 9.53
N TYR A 108 20.71 -11.94 9.54
CA TYR A 108 20.00 -12.40 8.36
C TYR A 108 19.81 -11.27 7.34
N ALA A 109 19.50 -10.07 7.81
CA ALA A 109 19.38 -8.89 6.96
C ALA A 109 20.68 -8.60 6.20
N ARG A 110 21.85 -8.62 6.87
CA ARG A 110 23.16 -8.48 6.20
C ARG A 110 23.41 -9.53 5.13
N ALA A 111 23.03 -10.78 5.36
CA ALA A 111 23.18 -11.84 4.39
C ALA A 111 22.37 -11.62 3.12
N LEU A 112 21.26 -10.88 3.21
CA LEU A 112 20.40 -10.48 2.10
C LEU A 112 20.81 -9.15 1.45
N GLY A 113 21.89 -8.53 1.93
CA GLY A 113 22.45 -7.30 1.36
C GLY A 113 21.91 -6.01 1.99
N VAL A 114 21.23 -6.09 3.12
CA VAL A 114 20.76 -4.94 3.88
C VAL A 114 21.93 -4.32 4.67
N LYS A 115 22.06 -3.01 4.60
CA LYS A 115 22.98 -2.22 5.44
C LYS A 115 22.30 -1.99 6.78
N VAL A 116 22.64 -2.80 7.77
CA VAL A 116 21.95 -2.77 9.08
C VAL A 116 22.31 -1.54 9.92
N GLU A 117 23.39 -0.88 9.61
CA GLU A 117 23.83 0.38 10.21
C GLU A 117 22.90 1.56 9.86
N ASP A 118 22.20 1.48 8.72
CA ASP A 118 21.24 2.48 8.25
C ASP A 118 19.80 2.13 8.66
N LEU A 119 19.61 1.07 9.48
CA LEU A 119 18.29 0.62 9.92
C LEU A 119 17.89 1.27 11.23
N LEU A 120 16.64 1.70 11.30
CA LEU A 120 15.97 2.00 12.56
C LEU A 120 15.18 0.74 13.00
N ILE A 121 15.33 0.30 14.24
CA ILE A 121 14.61 -0.86 14.78
C ILE A 121 13.79 -0.43 15.98
N SER A 122 12.52 -0.84 16.02
CA SER A 122 11.63 -0.64 17.14
C SER A 122 11.02 -1.97 17.58
N GLN A 123 10.89 -2.18 18.88
CA GLN A 123 10.25 -3.34 19.48
C GLN A 123 9.16 -2.85 20.43
N PRO A 124 7.99 -2.51 19.90
CA PRO A 124 6.87 -2.01 20.70
C PRO A 124 6.28 -3.12 21.58
N ASP A 125 5.82 -2.75 22.78
CA ASP A 125 5.19 -3.67 23.73
C ASP A 125 3.74 -3.97 23.36
N THR A 126 3.05 -3.07 22.63
CA THR A 126 1.64 -3.21 22.24
C THR A 126 1.43 -2.86 20.78
N GLY A 127 0.32 -3.35 20.21
CA GLY A 127 -0.09 -3.03 18.85
C GLY A 127 -0.34 -1.54 18.64
N GLU A 128 -0.94 -0.86 19.62
CA GLU A 128 -1.19 0.59 19.58
C GLU A 128 0.13 1.35 19.49
N GLN A 129 1.12 1.00 20.31
CA GLN A 129 2.45 1.64 20.28
C GLN A 129 3.14 1.42 18.92
N ALA A 130 3.05 0.22 18.35
CA ALA A 130 3.58 -0.05 17.02
C ALA A 130 2.97 0.84 15.94
N LEU A 131 1.65 1.03 15.99
CA LEU A 131 0.94 1.90 15.04
C LEU A 131 1.27 3.38 15.23
N GLU A 132 1.39 3.85 16.47
CA GLU A 132 1.80 5.24 16.78
C GLU A 132 3.21 5.54 16.26
N ILE A 133 4.16 4.62 16.47
CA ILE A 133 5.52 4.73 15.94
C ILE A 133 5.49 4.76 14.41
N THR A 134 4.74 3.85 13.80
CA THR A 134 4.58 3.79 12.33
C THR A 134 4.00 5.10 11.79
N GLU A 135 2.96 5.63 12.44
CA GLU A 135 2.37 6.92 12.04
C GLU A 135 3.38 8.07 12.13
N ALA A 136 4.17 8.14 13.21
CA ALA A 136 5.19 9.17 13.37
C ALA A 136 6.25 9.10 12.26
N LEU A 137 6.70 7.90 11.88
CA LEU A 137 7.65 7.68 10.80
C LEU A 137 7.08 8.06 9.43
N VAL A 138 5.83 7.65 9.14
CA VAL A 138 5.14 8.04 7.90
C VAL A 138 4.99 9.57 7.81
N ARG A 139 4.61 10.22 8.91
CA ARG A 139 4.45 11.68 8.95
C ARG A 139 5.77 12.44 8.77
N SER A 140 6.90 11.84 9.13
CA SER A 140 8.21 12.48 8.93
C SER A 140 8.53 12.69 7.45
N GLY A 141 7.99 11.84 6.57
CA GLY A 141 8.27 11.85 5.13
C GLY A 141 9.72 11.50 4.77
N ALA A 142 10.52 11.05 5.76
CA ALA A 142 11.94 10.74 5.58
C ALA A 142 12.22 9.25 5.34
N ILE A 143 11.21 8.38 5.55
CA ILE A 143 11.36 6.92 5.46
C ILE A 143 10.72 6.41 4.16
N ASP A 144 11.46 5.67 3.37
CA ASP A 144 11.00 5.09 2.10
C ASP A 144 10.23 3.79 2.26
N VAL A 145 10.61 2.95 3.23
CA VAL A 145 9.95 1.66 3.53
C VAL A 145 9.86 1.44 5.04
N ILE A 146 8.71 0.98 5.49
CA ILE A 146 8.47 0.53 6.86
C ILE A 146 7.97 -0.91 6.78
N VAL A 147 8.62 -1.81 7.50
CA VAL A 147 8.23 -3.21 7.60
C VAL A 147 7.68 -3.49 9.00
N VAL A 148 6.46 -3.99 9.07
CA VAL A 148 5.85 -4.51 10.29
C VAL A 148 5.78 -6.03 10.17
N ASP A 149 6.63 -6.75 10.89
CA ASP A 149 6.69 -8.22 10.87
C ASP A 149 6.53 -8.76 12.29
N SER A 150 5.41 -9.34 12.62
CA SER A 150 4.23 -9.57 11.81
C SER A 150 3.01 -8.90 12.43
N VAL A 151 1.94 -8.73 11.64
CA VAL A 151 0.64 -8.21 12.14
C VAL A 151 0.10 -9.06 13.30
N ALA A 152 0.37 -10.36 13.32
CA ALA A 152 -0.01 -11.27 14.42
C ALA A 152 0.66 -10.91 15.77
N ALA A 153 1.76 -10.17 15.77
CA ALA A 153 2.44 -9.71 16.98
C ALA A 153 1.89 -8.37 17.51
N LEU A 154 0.97 -7.73 16.78
CA LEU A 154 0.29 -6.50 17.21
C LEU A 154 -0.81 -6.83 18.23
N VAL A 155 -0.41 -7.22 19.44
CA VAL A 155 -1.36 -7.54 20.51
C VAL A 155 -1.89 -6.26 21.11
N PRO A 156 -3.24 -6.07 21.21
CA PRO A 156 -3.83 -4.91 21.85
C PRO A 156 -3.45 -4.83 23.34
N ARG A 157 -3.28 -3.61 23.84
CA ARG A 157 -2.97 -3.36 25.27
C ARG A 157 -4.00 -4.00 26.18
N ALA A 158 -5.29 -3.89 25.87
CA ALA A 158 -6.36 -4.47 26.66
C ALA A 158 -6.24 -6.00 26.82
N GLU A 159 -5.73 -6.69 25.82
CA GLU A 159 -5.47 -8.15 25.89
C GLU A 159 -4.26 -8.46 26.78
N ILE A 160 -3.20 -7.64 26.71
CA ILE A 160 -2.00 -7.79 27.55
C ILE A 160 -2.32 -7.53 29.02
N GLU A 161 -3.13 -6.52 29.32
CA GLU A 161 -3.54 -6.14 30.67
C GLU A 161 -4.63 -7.07 31.25
N GLY A 162 -5.14 -8.01 30.46
CA GLY A 162 -6.16 -8.98 30.90
C GLY A 162 -7.56 -8.40 31.04
N GLU A 163 -7.84 -7.26 30.44
CA GLU A 163 -9.15 -6.59 30.50
C GLU A 163 -10.19 -7.15 29.52
N MET A 164 -9.81 -8.05 28.64
CA MET A 164 -10.71 -8.78 27.76
C MET A 164 -11.00 -10.16 28.34
N GLY A 165 -11.97 -10.22 29.23
CA GLY A 165 -12.55 -11.45 29.77
C GLY A 165 -13.75 -11.93 28.96
#